data_f590c9a1dbe2a355da9a9287ecdfefdc
#
_entry.id   f590c9a1dbe2a355da9a9287ecdfefdc
#
_cell.length_a   1.000
_cell.length_b   1.000
_cell.length_c   1.000
_cell.angle_alpha   90.00
_cell.angle_beta   90.00
_cell.angle_gamma   90.00
#
_symmetry.space_group_name_H-M   'P 1'
#
loop_
_entity.id
_entity.type
_entity.pdbx_description
1 polymer ?
#
loop_
_entity_poly.entity_id
_entity_poly.type
_entity_poly.pdbx_seq_one_letter_code
_entity_poly.pdbx_strand_id
1 'polypeptide(L)'
;QYTAAIDIIDFRKKMDTLSVARGVMSKSEAASRQAIELCGRIENVNELSNAGVQLYALYLQLGYARTQKDLDMIEQFFGPRLDKYGDPSKLSFLERLYLYQAQVWYHYIRHDMLTCYKYVCRWIALFDREPQMKQQMYDTYLRGYSRLLDGLFLMRSYRRFVQTLAAFEDEYETIGSLNGNAKLISRHILYANRMNRHFWEGTFAEGVEMIPEVERFLRDCESQLNIHHRMVLCYKIACLYFGNGDHRKCMEYLGRIIGTRDPQIRRDLQCYARILNLIASYEAGIDYNLDYQVRSVYLFLIKMNDMQQVQRAIMAFLKR
;
A
#
# COMPACT_ATOMS: atom_id res chain seq x y z
N GLN A 1 10.45 20.58 -10.04
CA GLN A 1 9.86 21.32 -11.18
C GLN A 1 9.25 22.68 -10.78
N TYR A 2 8.40 22.76 -9.74
CA TYR A 2 7.79 24.04 -9.32
C TYR A 2 8.81 25.04 -8.77
N THR A 3 9.78 24.59 -7.97
CA THR A 3 10.85 25.46 -7.45
C THR A 3 11.68 26.07 -8.57
N ALA A 4 12.11 25.26 -9.53
CA ALA A 4 12.82 25.76 -10.72
C ALA A 4 11.96 26.74 -11.54
N ALA A 5 10.63 26.54 -11.62
CA ALA A 5 9.74 27.47 -12.29
C ALA A 5 9.65 28.82 -11.54
N ILE A 6 9.66 28.81 -10.22
CA ILE A 6 9.71 30.02 -9.40
C ILE A 6 11.02 30.78 -9.62
N ASP A 7 12.16 30.06 -9.62
CA ASP A 7 13.47 30.67 -9.88
C ASP A 7 13.53 31.35 -11.26
N ILE A 8 12.95 30.71 -12.29
CA ILE A 8 12.84 31.28 -13.63
C ILE A 8 11.96 32.54 -13.63
N ILE A 9 10.82 32.51 -12.92
CA ILE A 9 9.92 33.67 -12.82
C ILE A 9 10.63 34.83 -12.09
N ASP A 10 11.36 34.56 -11.02
CA ASP A 10 12.11 35.61 -10.29
C ASP A 10 13.26 36.17 -11.12
N PHE A 11 13.95 35.31 -11.89
CA PHE A 11 14.94 35.80 -12.87
C PHE A 11 14.28 36.69 -13.93
N ARG A 12 13.15 36.29 -14.49
CA ARG A 12 12.37 37.08 -15.44
C ARG A 12 11.97 38.45 -14.86
N LYS A 13 11.46 38.48 -13.63
CA LYS A 13 11.14 39.75 -12.94
C LYS A 13 12.34 40.67 -12.87
N LYS A 14 13.51 40.13 -12.50
CA LYS A 14 14.77 40.92 -12.45
C LYS A 14 15.15 41.46 -13.83
N MET A 15 15.03 40.64 -14.88
CA MET A 15 15.31 41.10 -16.25
C MET A 15 14.32 42.15 -16.75
N ASP A 16 13.01 41.98 -16.43
CA ASP A 16 11.98 42.95 -16.80
C ASP A 16 12.20 44.31 -16.09
N THR A 17 12.72 44.33 -14.86
CA THR A 17 13.04 45.57 -14.14
C THR A 17 14.26 46.31 -14.72
N LEU A 18 15.17 45.60 -15.37
CA LEU A 18 16.35 46.18 -16.05
C LEU A 18 16.00 46.72 -17.45
N SER A 19 14.86 46.31 -18.03
CA SER A 19 14.43 46.81 -19.33
C SER A 19 13.53 48.05 -19.17
N VAL A 20 13.96 49.19 -19.68
CA VAL A 20 13.23 50.46 -19.65
C VAL A 20 12.06 50.45 -20.67
N ALA A 21 11.39 49.33 -20.88
CA ALA A 21 10.35 49.17 -21.89
C ALA A 21 8.95 49.56 -21.37
N ARG A 22 8.10 50.17 -22.25
CA ARG A 22 6.68 50.43 -21.95
C ARG A 22 5.97 49.12 -21.58
N GLY A 23 5.23 49.14 -20.46
CA GLY A 23 4.44 47.97 -20.00
C GLY A 23 5.13 47.10 -18.96
N VAL A 24 6.28 47.53 -18.38
CA VAL A 24 7.01 46.79 -17.31
C VAL A 24 6.07 46.46 -16.12
N MET A 25 5.24 47.40 -15.70
CA MET A 25 4.30 47.16 -14.57
C MET A 25 3.36 46.03 -14.82
N SER A 26 2.70 45.93 -15.97
CA SER A 26 1.72 44.87 -16.29
C SER A 26 2.43 43.48 -16.44
N LYS A 27 3.62 43.45 -16.99
CA LYS A 27 4.45 42.24 -17.09
C LYS A 27 4.88 41.74 -15.71
N SER A 28 5.33 42.68 -14.86
CA SER A 28 5.74 42.36 -13.48
C SER A 28 4.56 41.84 -12.64
N GLU A 29 3.37 42.43 -12.79
CA GLU A 29 2.13 41.94 -12.15
C GLU A 29 1.73 40.56 -12.64
N ALA A 30 1.82 40.28 -13.94
CA ALA A 30 1.54 38.96 -14.50
C ALA A 30 2.52 37.91 -13.97
N ALA A 31 3.80 38.22 -13.92
CA ALA A 31 4.81 37.33 -13.35
C ALA A 31 4.60 37.09 -11.85
N SER A 32 4.20 38.13 -11.10
CA SER A 32 3.86 38.00 -9.68
C SER A 32 2.65 37.10 -9.44
N ARG A 33 1.59 37.25 -10.24
CA ARG A 33 0.41 36.36 -10.18
C ARG A 33 0.78 34.90 -10.47
N GLN A 34 1.62 34.67 -11.48
CA GLN A 34 2.11 33.31 -11.78
C GLN A 34 2.92 32.70 -10.61
N ALA A 35 3.77 33.48 -9.96
CA ALA A 35 4.53 33.02 -8.81
C ALA A 35 3.60 32.67 -7.64
N ILE A 36 2.60 33.52 -7.33
CA ILE A 36 1.61 33.27 -6.27
C ILE A 36 0.82 31.99 -6.58
N GLU A 37 0.36 31.81 -7.83
CA GLU A 37 -0.35 30.59 -8.24
C GLU A 37 0.53 29.34 -8.05
N LEU A 38 1.80 29.39 -8.46
CA LEU A 38 2.74 28.26 -8.27
C LEU A 38 2.99 27.98 -6.80
N CYS A 39 3.13 28.98 -5.94
CA CYS A 39 3.24 28.79 -4.49
C CYS A 39 2.00 28.08 -3.92
N GLY A 40 0.80 28.48 -4.32
CA GLY A 40 -0.45 27.81 -3.92
C GLY A 40 -0.49 26.33 -4.38
N ARG A 41 -0.01 26.03 -5.59
CA ARG A 41 0.09 24.65 -6.08
C ARG A 41 1.11 23.82 -5.28
N ILE A 42 2.25 24.42 -4.88
CA ILE A 42 3.24 23.76 -4.02
C ILE A 42 2.62 23.45 -2.65
N GLU A 43 1.89 24.39 -2.07
CA GLU A 43 1.19 24.21 -0.79
C GLU A 43 0.21 23.04 -0.89
N ASN A 44 -0.64 23.01 -1.92
CA ASN A 44 -1.59 21.94 -2.17
C ASN A 44 -0.89 20.57 -2.29
N VAL A 45 0.19 20.49 -3.08
CA VAL A 45 0.97 19.26 -3.25
C VAL A 45 1.53 18.78 -1.92
N ASN A 46 2.07 19.67 -1.10
CA ASN A 46 2.61 19.32 0.21
C ASN A 46 1.48 18.86 1.17
N GLU A 47 0.36 19.55 1.22
CA GLU A 47 -0.79 19.18 2.06
C GLU A 47 -1.31 17.78 1.70
N LEU A 48 -1.53 17.52 0.41
CA LEU A 48 -2.04 16.24 -0.09
C LEU A 48 -1.03 15.09 0.09
N SER A 49 0.25 15.36 -0.18
CA SER A 49 1.32 14.39 0.04
C SER A 49 1.43 14.02 1.51
N ASN A 50 1.39 15.00 2.41
CA ASN A 50 1.42 14.78 3.86
C ASN A 50 0.19 13.99 4.34
N ALA A 51 -1.00 14.29 3.83
CA ALA A 51 -2.21 13.53 4.15
C ALA A 51 -2.05 12.06 3.73
N GLY A 52 -1.53 11.79 2.53
CA GLY A 52 -1.25 10.44 2.05
C GLY A 52 -0.25 9.68 2.91
N VAL A 53 0.86 10.35 3.33
CA VAL A 53 1.87 9.75 4.22
C VAL A 53 1.29 9.45 5.60
N GLN A 54 0.51 10.37 6.17
CA GLN A 54 -0.13 10.19 7.48
C GLN A 54 -1.14 9.04 7.46
N LEU A 55 -1.97 8.95 6.40
CA LEU A 55 -2.90 7.84 6.20
C LEU A 55 -2.16 6.51 6.05
N TYR A 56 -1.08 6.47 5.28
CA TYR A 56 -0.27 5.27 5.16
C TYR A 56 0.38 4.85 6.49
N ALA A 57 0.91 5.80 7.26
CA ALA A 57 1.46 5.53 8.59
C ALA A 57 0.38 4.98 9.54
N LEU A 58 -0.83 5.54 9.49
CA LEU A 58 -1.97 5.05 10.26
C LEU A 58 -2.33 3.60 9.85
N TYR A 59 -2.35 3.30 8.56
CA TYR A 59 -2.55 1.95 8.07
C TYR A 59 -1.46 0.98 8.57
N LEU A 60 -0.21 1.38 8.60
CA LEU A 60 0.88 0.53 9.12
C LEU A 60 0.73 0.24 10.62
N GLN A 61 0.08 1.10 11.37
CA GLN A 61 -0.18 0.90 12.80
C GLN A 61 -1.44 0.06 13.04
N LEU A 62 -2.56 0.45 12.45
CA LEU A 62 -3.88 -0.12 12.77
C LEU A 62 -4.29 -1.26 11.83
N GLY A 63 -3.80 -1.26 10.59
CA GLY A 63 -4.39 -2.01 9.49
C GLY A 63 -5.68 -1.31 9.02
N TYR A 64 -6.82 -2.00 9.11
CA TYR A 64 -8.14 -1.42 8.79
C TYR A 64 -8.78 -0.82 10.05
N ALA A 65 -9.58 0.25 9.87
CA ALA A 65 -10.46 0.75 10.91
C ALA A 65 -11.50 -0.33 11.28
N ARG A 66 -11.67 -0.58 12.57
CA ARG A 66 -12.50 -1.68 13.06
C ARG A 66 -13.64 -1.22 13.96
N THR A 67 -13.49 -0.05 14.54
CA THR A 67 -14.48 0.53 15.44
C THR A 67 -15.06 1.81 14.84
N GLN A 68 -16.28 2.17 15.25
CA GLN A 68 -16.87 3.45 14.86
C GLN A 68 -15.99 4.62 15.28
N LYS A 69 -15.34 4.53 16.44
CA LYS A 69 -14.39 5.54 16.92
C LYS A 69 -13.20 5.75 15.96
N ASP A 70 -12.65 4.65 15.37
CA ASP A 70 -11.58 4.76 14.40
C ASP A 70 -12.07 5.46 13.14
N LEU A 71 -13.28 5.09 12.66
CA LEU A 71 -13.91 5.71 11.49
C LEU A 71 -14.16 7.20 11.70
N ASP A 72 -14.73 7.58 12.84
CA ASP A 72 -15.02 8.96 13.18
C ASP A 72 -13.73 9.80 13.28
N MET A 73 -12.68 9.25 13.88
CA MET A 73 -11.37 9.91 13.95
C MET A 73 -10.78 10.15 12.57
N ILE A 74 -10.82 9.15 11.68
CA ILE A 74 -10.31 9.26 10.31
C ILE A 74 -11.12 10.30 9.53
N GLU A 75 -12.45 10.26 9.64
CA GLU A 75 -13.35 11.19 8.99
C GLU A 75 -13.10 12.64 9.42
N GLN A 76 -13.08 12.89 10.73
CA GLN A 76 -12.90 14.24 11.27
C GLN A 76 -11.55 14.85 10.91
N PHE A 77 -10.49 14.02 10.85
CA PHE A 77 -9.15 14.51 10.60
C PHE A 77 -8.83 14.67 9.11
N PHE A 78 -9.27 13.74 8.26
CA PHE A 78 -8.89 13.71 6.85
C PHE A 78 -10.02 14.14 5.91
N GLY A 79 -11.30 13.92 6.25
CA GLY A 79 -12.45 14.25 5.41
C GLY A 79 -12.40 15.70 4.90
N PRO A 80 -12.44 16.71 5.78
CA PRO A 80 -12.44 18.12 5.36
C PRO A 80 -11.22 18.55 4.54
N ARG A 81 -10.06 17.92 4.80
CA ARG A 81 -8.81 18.20 4.05
C ARG A 81 -8.88 17.70 2.62
N LEU A 82 -9.51 16.56 2.39
CA LEU A 82 -9.65 15.96 1.06
C LEU A 82 -10.81 16.59 0.29
N ASP A 83 -11.89 16.94 0.96
CA ASP A 83 -13.08 17.58 0.37
C ASP A 83 -12.79 18.98 -0.18
N LYS A 84 -11.81 19.69 0.39
CA LYS A 84 -11.30 20.97 -0.13
C LYS A 84 -10.94 20.89 -1.63
N TYR A 85 -10.57 19.71 -2.13
CA TYR A 85 -10.13 19.45 -3.50
C TYR A 85 -11.23 18.79 -4.36
N GLY A 86 -12.48 19.16 -4.16
CA GLY A 86 -13.66 18.52 -4.77
C GLY A 86 -13.73 18.50 -6.30
N ASP A 87 -13.05 19.44 -6.99
CA ASP A 87 -12.97 19.48 -8.46
C ASP A 87 -11.55 19.20 -8.98
N PRO A 88 -11.21 17.92 -9.27
CA PRO A 88 -9.88 17.57 -9.75
C PRO A 88 -9.52 18.15 -11.13
N SER A 89 -10.48 18.64 -11.90
CA SER A 89 -10.22 19.18 -13.25
C SER A 89 -9.33 20.43 -13.20
N LYS A 90 -9.40 21.20 -12.12
CA LYS A 90 -8.63 22.44 -11.89
C LYS A 90 -7.22 22.17 -11.33
N LEU A 91 -6.93 20.96 -10.93
CA LEU A 91 -5.68 20.58 -10.31
C LEU A 91 -4.63 20.18 -11.35
N SER A 92 -3.37 20.48 -11.07
CA SER A 92 -2.22 20.01 -11.85
C SER A 92 -2.05 18.50 -11.74
N PHE A 93 -1.16 17.92 -12.53
CA PHE A 93 -0.84 16.48 -12.47
C PHE A 93 -0.45 16.03 -11.05
N LEU A 94 0.48 16.73 -10.40
CA LEU A 94 0.97 16.34 -9.06
C LEU A 94 -0.11 16.50 -7.99
N GLU A 95 -0.90 17.57 -8.04
CA GLU A 95 -2.04 17.75 -7.12
C GLU A 95 -3.04 16.61 -7.26
N ARG A 96 -3.44 16.25 -8.51
CA ARG A 96 -4.34 15.11 -8.77
C ARG A 96 -3.73 13.79 -8.30
N LEU A 97 -2.44 13.57 -8.56
CA LEU A 97 -1.73 12.36 -8.17
C LEU A 97 -1.78 12.16 -6.66
N TYR A 98 -1.37 13.17 -5.89
CA TYR A 98 -1.35 13.07 -4.43
C TYR A 98 -2.76 13.05 -3.81
N LEU A 99 -3.72 13.75 -4.42
CA LEU A 99 -5.13 13.64 -4.03
C LEU A 99 -5.63 12.20 -4.19
N TYR A 100 -5.39 11.58 -5.34
CA TYR A 100 -5.85 10.21 -5.56
C TYR A 100 -5.13 9.21 -4.66
N GLN A 101 -3.84 9.40 -4.38
CA GLN A 101 -3.12 8.57 -3.40
C GLN A 101 -3.70 8.71 -1.98
N ALA A 102 -3.97 9.92 -1.53
CA ALA A 102 -4.58 10.18 -0.24
C ALA A 102 -6.00 9.57 -0.16
N GLN A 103 -6.83 9.75 -1.21
CA GLN A 103 -8.15 9.13 -1.30
C GLN A 103 -8.08 7.60 -1.30
N VAL A 104 -7.10 7.00 -1.98
CA VAL A 104 -6.89 5.55 -1.95
C VAL A 104 -6.65 5.07 -0.52
N TRP A 105 -5.74 5.69 0.23
CA TRP A 105 -5.47 5.30 1.61
C TRP A 105 -6.65 5.57 2.54
N TYR A 106 -7.33 6.70 2.38
CA TYR A 106 -8.49 7.08 3.16
C TYR A 106 -9.62 6.04 3.05
N HIS A 107 -9.96 5.62 1.83
CA HIS A 107 -10.98 4.60 1.60
C HIS A 107 -10.50 3.19 1.92
N TYR A 108 -9.20 2.90 1.70
CA TYR A 108 -8.62 1.60 2.01
C TYR A 108 -8.67 1.29 3.51
N ILE A 109 -8.28 2.24 4.36
CA ILE A 109 -8.31 2.07 5.82
C ILE A 109 -9.76 1.89 6.32
N ARG A 110 -10.71 2.59 5.70
CA ARG A 110 -12.14 2.52 6.02
C ARG A 110 -12.81 1.26 5.46
N HIS A 111 -12.08 0.42 4.76
CA HIS A 111 -12.57 -0.79 4.09
C HIS A 111 -13.61 -0.52 2.99
N ASP A 112 -13.67 0.69 2.44
CA ASP A 112 -14.47 1.05 1.27
C ASP A 112 -13.69 0.73 -0.02
N MET A 113 -13.64 -0.57 -0.35
CA MET A 113 -12.83 -1.06 -1.47
C MET A 113 -13.34 -0.59 -2.83
N LEU A 114 -14.64 -0.33 -2.96
CA LEU A 114 -15.21 0.15 -4.23
C LEU A 114 -14.73 1.56 -4.57
N THR A 115 -14.78 2.48 -3.61
CA THR A 115 -14.32 3.85 -3.82
C THR A 115 -12.79 3.90 -3.92
N CYS A 116 -12.09 3.09 -3.12
CA CYS A 116 -10.64 2.89 -3.25
C CYS A 116 -10.26 2.48 -4.69
N TYR A 117 -10.92 1.47 -5.25
CA TYR A 117 -10.71 1.03 -6.64
C TYR A 117 -10.92 2.14 -7.67
N LYS A 118 -12.00 2.95 -7.52
CA LYS A 118 -12.23 4.09 -8.42
C LYS A 118 -11.07 5.09 -8.42
N TYR A 119 -10.52 5.40 -7.24
CA TYR A 119 -9.39 6.33 -7.13
C TYR A 119 -8.08 5.73 -7.62
N VAL A 120 -7.85 4.43 -7.42
CA VAL A 120 -6.68 3.72 -8.00
C VAL A 120 -6.73 3.77 -9.53
N CYS A 121 -7.88 3.50 -10.14
CA CYS A 121 -8.05 3.60 -11.59
C CYS A 121 -7.77 5.02 -12.10
N ARG A 122 -8.25 6.06 -11.39
CA ARG A 122 -7.94 7.45 -11.72
C ARG A 122 -6.46 7.77 -11.59
N TRP A 123 -5.80 7.24 -10.56
CA TRP A 123 -4.37 7.41 -10.35
C TRP A 123 -3.56 6.82 -11.53
N ILE A 124 -3.82 5.58 -11.93
CA ILE A 124 -3.13 4.94 -13.05
C ILE A 124 -3.41 5.69 -14.36
N ALA A 125 -4.66 6.06 -14.63
CA ALA A 125 -5.07 6.78 -15.83
C ALA A 125 -4.41 8.17 -15.97
N LEU A 126 -3.87 8.77 -14.91
CA LEU A 126 -3.06 9.99 -15.03
C LEU A 126 -1.79 9.74 -15.82
N PHE A 127 -1.13 8.60 -15.57
CA PHE A 127 0.11 8.24 -16.24
C PHE A 127 -0.10 7.81 -17.70
N ASP A 128 -1.27 7.23 -18.01
CA ASP A 128 -1.64 6.90 -19.38
C ASP A 128 -1.82 8.16 -20.25
N ARG A 129 -2.29 9.25 -19.64
CA ARG A 129 -2.48 10.55 -20.30
C ARG A 129 -1.19 11.36 -20.41
N GLU A 130 -0.22 11.13 -19.53
CA GLU A 130 1.06 11.85 -19.46
C GLU A 130 2.25 10.87 -19.41
N PRO A 131 2.60 10.20 -20.53
CA PRO A 131 3.65 9.17 -20.55
C PRO A 131 5.02 9.64 -20.06
N GLN A 132 5.33 10.94 -20.19
CA GLN A 132 6.57 11.55 -19.68
C GLN A 132 6.62 11.45 -18.15
N MET A 133 5.47 11.67 -17.49
CA MET A 133 5.38 11.55 -16.03
C MET A 133 5.50 10.08 -15.59
N LYS A 134 5.02 9.13 -16.39
CA LYS A 134 5.23 7.70 -16.15
C LYS A 134 6.73 7.37 -16.09
N GLN A 135 7.52 7.84 -17.04
CA GLN A 135 8.98 7.63 -17.04
C GLN A 135 9.68 8.25 -15.81
N GLN A 136 9.29 9.47 -15.43
CA GLN A 136 9.90 10.17 -14.29
C GLN A 136 9.50 9.63 -12.93
N MET A 137 8.30 9.08 -12.79
CA MET A 137 7.70 8.65 -11.52
C MET A 137 7.24 7.18 -11.60
N TYR A 138 8.04 6.34 -12.24
CA TYR A 138 7.67 4.95 -12.52
C TYR A 138 7.38 4.15 -11.24
N ASP A 139 8.15 4.37 -10.19
CA ASP A 139 7.91 3.74 -8.87
C ASP A 139 6.51 4.08 -8.33
N THR A 140 6.06 5.32 -8.56
CA THR A 140 4.73 5.78 -8.14
C THR A 140 3.63 5.11 -8.95
N TYR A 141 3.84 4.96 -10.26
CA TYR A 141 2.96 4.21 -11.14
C TYR A 141 2.82 2.74 -10.69
N LEU A 142 3.95 2.07 -10.40
CA LEU A 142 3.97 0.69 -9.91
C LEU A 142 3.20 0.53 -8.58
N ARG A 143 3.31 1.50 -7.68
CA ARG A 143 2.52 1.51 -6.43
C ARG A 143 1.02 1.59 -6.71
N GLY A 144 0.59 2.31 -7.75
CA GLY A 144 -0.79 2.33 -8.23
C GLY A 144 -1.25 0.93 -8.66
N TYR A 145 -0.44 0.22 -9.45
CA TYR A 145 -0.72 -1.17 -9.84
C TYR A 145 -0.81 -2.12 -8.65
N SER A 146 0.07 -1.98 -7.67
CA SER A 146 -0.01 -2.76 -6.43
C SER A 146 -1.36 -2.56 -5.75
N ARG A 147 -1.82 -1.31 -5.61
CA ARG A 147 -3.13 -1.01 -4.99
C ARG A 147 -4.30 -1.52 -5.83
N LEU A 148 -4.17 -1.49 -7.17
CA LEU A 148 -5.19 -2.05 -8.07
C LEU A 148 -5.36 -3.56 -7.86
N LEU A 149 -4.27 -4.30 -7.86
CA LEU A 149 -4.27 -5.75 -7.65
C LEU A 149 -4.79 -6.13 -6.25
N ASP A 150 -4.34 -5.41 -5.21
CA ASP A 150 -4.86 -5.62 -3.85
C ASP A 150 -6.36 -5.36 -3.76
N GLY A 151 -6.85 -4.27 -4.37
CA GLY A 151 -8.27 -3.93 -4.40
C GLY A 151 -9.10 -4.99 -5.13
N LEU A 152 -8.65 -5.44 -6.30
CA LEU A 152 -9.31 -6.49 -7.07
C LEU A 152 -9.36 -7.82 -6.30
N PHE A 153 -8.27 -8.16 -5.60
CA PHE A 153 -8.22 -9.35 -4.74
C PHE A 153 -9.22 -9.25 -3.59
N LEU A 154 -9.27 -8.13 -2.86
CA LEU A 154 -10.17 -7.92 -1.73
C LEU A 154 -11.65 -7.85 -2.14
N MET A 155 -11.93 -7.29 -3.31
CA MET A 155 -13.30 -7.27 -3.89
C MET A 155 -13.72 -8.60 -4.52
N ARG A 156 -12.87 -9.62 -4.48
CA ARG A 156 -13.08 -10.93 -5.08
C ARG A 156 -13.40 -10.86 -6.59
N SER A 157 -12.77 -9.94 -7.31
CA SER A 157 -12.95 -9.76 -8.74
C SER A 157 -11.92 -10.58 -9.54
N TYR A 158 -12.04 -11.92 -9.49
CA TYR A 158 -11.04 -12.86 -10.02
C TYR A 158 -10.68 -12.60 -11.49
N ARG A 159 -11.67 -12.50 -12.39
CA ARG A 159 -11.43 -12.30 -13.82
C ARG A 159 -10.58 -11.05 -14.09
N ARG A 160 -10.93 -9.91 -13.45
CA ARG A 160 -10.18 -8.67 -13.62
C ARG A 160 -8.80 -8.74 -12.96
N PHE A 161 -8.71 -9.41 -11.82
CA PHE A 161 -7.44 -9.62 -11.13
C PHE A 161 -6.44 -10.37 -12.01
N VAL A 162 -6.84 -11.51 -12.59
CA VAL A 162 -5.97 -12.32 -13.46
C VAL A 162 -5.56 -11.55 -14.72
N GLN A 163 -6.50 -10.84 -15.36
CA GLN A 163 -6.19 -10.00 -16.53
C GLN A 163 -5.20 -8.88 -16.18
N THR A 164 -5.39 -8.22 -15.03
CA THR A 164 -4.49 -7.15 -14.58
C THR A 164 -3.12 -7.69 -14.19
N LEU A 165 -3.07 -8.87 -13.57
CA LEU A 165 -1.81 -9.52 -13.22
C LEU A 165 -1.02 -9.91 -14.47
N ALA A 166 -1.67 -10.52 -15.46
CA ALA A 166 -1.03 -10.89 -16.74
C ALA A 166 -0.48 -9.65 -17.46
N ALA A 167 -1.26 -8.57 -17.55
CA ALA A 167 -0.77 -7.31 -18.14
C ALA A 167 0.42 -6.72 -17.37
N PHE A 168 0.46 -6.89 -16.04
CA PHE A 168 1.60 -6.49 -15.24
C PHE A 168 2.83 -7.37 -15.45
N GLU A 169 2.64 -8.68 -15.66
CA GLU A 169 3.70 -9.63 -15.98
C GLU A 169 4.36 -9.29 -17.33
N ASP A 170 3.56 -9.02 -18.34
CA ASP A 170 4.05 -8.60 -19.67
C ASP A 170 4.84 -7.27 -19.57
N GLU A 171 4.35 -6.30 -18.81
CA GLU A 171 5.07 -5.04 -18.57
C GLU A 171 6.37 -5.27 -17.78
N TYR A 172 6.38 -6.19 -16.81
CA TYR A 172 7.56 -6.50 -16.01
C TYR A 172 8.73 -7.03 -16.86
N GLU A 173 8.48 -7.82 -17.88
CA GLU A 173 9.52 -8.32 -18.77
C GLU A 173 10.23 -7.19 -19.53
N THR A 174 9.51 -6.10 -19.82
CA THR A 174 10.07 -4.91 -20.48
C THR A 174 10.83 -3.97 -19.52
N ILE A 175 10.61 -4.10 -18.19
CA ILE A 175 11.22 -3.28 -17.14
C ILE A 175 12.70 -3.59 -16.91
N GLY A 176 13.25 -4.62 -17.52
CA GLY A 176 14.63 -5.10 -17.30
C GLY A 176 15.76 -4.07 -17.37
N SER A 177 15.50 -2.87 -17.94
CA SER A 177 16.43 -1.74 -18.06
C SER A 177 16.23 -0.63 -17.01
N LEU A 178 15.25 -0.75 -16.09
CA LEU A 178 14.91 0.29 -15.14
C LEU A 178 15.77 0.25 -13.87
N ASN A 179 15.68 1.36 -13.09
CA ASN A 179 16.44 1.52 -11.84
C ASN A 179 16.16 0.38 -10.83
N GLY A 180 17.11 0.13 -9.92
CA GLY A 180 17.05 -0.97 -8.97
C GLY A 180 15.82 -0.95 -8.08
N ASN A 181 15.28 0.24 -7.74
CA ASN A 181 14.08 0.39 -6.90
C ASN A 181 12.80 -0.03 -7.64
N ALA A 182 12.64 0.34 -8.91
CA ALA A 182 11.50 -0.11 -9.72
C ALA A 182 11.49 -1.64 -9.86
N LYS A 183 12.66 -2.26 -10.06
CA LYS A 183 12.82 -3.72 -10.12
C LYS A 183 12.44 -4.40 -8.80
N LEU A 184 12.85 -3.82 -7.67
CA LEU A 184 12.50 -4.32 -6.34
C LEU A 184 10.99 -4.28 -6.11
N ILE A 185 10.34 -3.13 -6.40
CA ILE A 185 8.89 -2.94 -6.24
C ILE A 185 8.13 -3.91 -7.14
N SER A 186 8.51 -4.03 -8.40
CA SER A 186 7.84 -4.91 -9.37
C SER A 186 7.92 -6.37 -8.96
N ARG A 187 9.10 -6.86 -8.52
CA ARG A 187 9.26 -8.25 -8.02
C ARG A 187 8.40 -8.52 -6.80
N HIS A 188 8.34 -7.57 -5.86
CA HIS A 188 7.46 -7.69 -4.69
C HIS A 188 5.98 -7.80 -5.10
N ILE A 189 5.52 -6.94 -6.02
CA ILE A 189 4.14 -6.97 -6.53
C ILE A 189 3.85 -8.31 -7.20
N LEU A 190 4.76 -8.76 -8.06
CA LEU A 190 4.64 -9.99 -8.81
C LEU A 190 4.49 -11.19 -7.88
N TYR A 191 5.42 -11.41 -6.97
CA TYR A 191 5.38 -12.54 -6.04
C TYR A 191 4.14 -12.50 -5.15
N ALA A 192 3.80 -11.34 -4.58
CA ALA A 192 2.64 -11.21 -3.73
C ALA A 192 1.33 -11.57 -4.44
N ASN A 193 1.21 -11.22 -5.74
CA ASN A 193 -0.02 -11.44 -6.48
C ASN A 193 -0.07 -12.79 -7.20
N ARG A 194 1.06 -13.39 -7.57
CA ARG A 194 1.12 -14.81 -7.97
C ARG A 194 0.66 -15.72 -6.82
N MET A 195 1.09 -15.47 -5.59
CA MET A 195 0.59 -16.20 -4.41
C MET A 195 -0.91 -15.96 -4.19
N ASN A 196 -1.42 -14.73 -4.37
CA ASN A 196 -2.84 -14.44 -4.31
C ASN A 196 -3.66 -15.24 -5.34
N ARG A 197 -3.12 -15.42 -6.54
CA ARG A 197 -3.76 -16.22 -7.59
C ARG A 197 -3.89 -17.67 -7.14
N HIS A 198 -2.83 -18.28 -6.60
CA HIS A 198 -2.88 -19.65 -6.09
C HIS A 198 -3.89 -19.82 -4.94
N PHE A 199 -4.08 -18.81 -4.08
CA PHE A 199 -5.13 -18.87 -3.05
C PHE A 199 -6.55 -18.96 -3.64
N TRP A 200 -6.79 -18.30 -4.77
CA TRP A 200 -8.09 -18.32 -5.41
C TRP A 200 -8.35 -19.60 -6.20
N GLU A 201 -7.32 -20.08 -6.87
CA GLU A 201 -7.38 -21.28 -7.69
C GLU A 201 -7.30 -22.57 -6.86
N GLY A 202 -6.89 -22.47 -5.58
CA GLY A 202 -6.65 -23.64 -4.74
C GLY A 202 -5.42 -24.46 -5.15
N THR A 203 -4.57 -23.89 -6.00
CA THR A 203 -3.36 -24.53 -6.55
C THR A 203 -2.17 -24.35 -5.60
N PHE A 204 -2.32 -24.84 -4.35
CA PHE A 204 -1.34 -24.61 -3.31
C PHE A 204 0.01 -25.30 -3.57
N ALA A 205 -0.02 -26.49 -4.18
CA ALA A 205 1.19 -27.25 -4.51
C ALA A 205 2.08 -26.45 -5.49
N GLU A 206 1.49 -25.95 -6.58
CA GLU A 206 2.16 -25.11 -7.57
C GLU A 206 2.64 -23.79 -6.93
N GLY A 207 1.82 -23.23 -6.02
CA GLY A 207 2.22 -22.06 -5.24
C GLY A 207 3.45 -22.29 -4.37
N VAL A 208 3.61 -23.49 -3.82
CA VAL A 208 4.78 -23.88 -3.03
C VAL A 208 6.05 -23.99 -3.89
N GLU A 209 5.94 -24.40 -5.15
CA GLU A 209 7.08 -24.51 -6.06
C GLU A 209 7.77 -23.16 -6.34
N MET A 210 7.04 -22.04 -6.23
CA MET A 210 7.64 -20.71 -6.40
C MET A 210 8.41 -20.19 -5.17
N ILE A 211 8.22 -20.80 -4.00
CA ILE A 211 8.77 -20.28 -2.73
C ILE A 211 10.30 -20.16 -2.75
N PRO A 212 11.10 -21.10 -3.30
CA PRO A 212 12.55 -20.96 -3.34
C PRO A 212 13.03 -19.69 -4.03
N GLU A 213 12.32 -19.24 -5.07
CA GLU A 213 12.61 -17.99 -5.77
C GLU A 213 12.27 -16.77 -4.91
N VAL A 214 11.11 -16.81 -4.23
CA VAL A 214 10.69 -15.73 -3.30
C VAL A 214 11.65 -15.64 -2.12
N GLU A 215 12.13 -16.74 -1.59
CA GLU A 215 13.13 -16.77 -0.52
C GLU A 215 14.46 -16.15 -0.95
N ARG A 216 14.92 -16.48 -2.16
CA ARG A 216 16.12 -15.84 -2.72
C ARG A 216 15.92 -14.33 -2.80
N PHE A 217 14.78 -13.87 -3.30
CA PHE A 217 14.45 -12.46 -3.34
C PHE A 217 14.45 -11.81 -1.94
N LEU A 218 13.86 -12.47 -0.93
CA LEU A 218 13.84 -11.96 0.45
C LEU A 218 15.24 -11.85 1.05
N ARG A 219 16.15 -12.79 0.75
CA ARG A 219 17.55 -12.75 1.20
C ARG A 219 18.33 -11.65 0.47
N ASP A 220 18.25 -11.62 -0.86
CA ASP A 220 19.04 -10.70 -1.71
C ASP A 220 18.66 -9.24 -1.48
N CYS A 221 17.41 -8.99 -1.09
CA CYS A 221 16.86 -7.64 -0.90
C CYS A 221 16.55 -7.33 0.58
N GLU A 222 17.15 -8.03 1.53
CA GLU A 222 16.82 -7.90 2.96
C GLU A 222 16.95 -6.48 3.50
N SER A 223 18.00 -5.76 3.12
CA SER A 223 18.26 -4.38 3.55
C SER A 223 17.39 -3.34 2.83
N GLN A 224 16.81 -3.69 1.69
CA GLN A 224 16.03 -2.77 0.84
C GLN A 224 14.52 -2.91 1.05
N LEU A 225 14.06 -4.11 1.45
CA LEU A 225 12.66 -4.37 1.76
C LEU A 225 12.33 -3.90 3.17
N ASN A 226 11.33 -3.04 3.29
CA ASN A 226 10.83 -2.68 4.61
C ASN A 226 10.15 -3.88 5.31
N ILE A 227 10.09 -3.82 6.63
CA ILE A 227 9.56 -4.90 7.47
C ILE A 227 8.11 -5.28 7.11
N HIS A 228 7.27 -4.31 6.73
CA HIS A 228 5.90 -4.55 6.29
C HIS A 228 5.84 -5.48 5.07
N HIS A 229 6.61 -5.20 4.02
CA HIS A 229 6.64 -6.02 2.81
C HIS A 229 7.16 -7.44 3.09
N ARG A 230 8.17 -7.56 3.95
CA ARG A 230 8.70 -8.87 4.38
C ARG A 230 7.65 -9.69 5.13
N MET A 231 6.95 -9.06 6.08
CA MET A 231 5.87 -9.72 6.84
C MET A 231 4.74 -10.20 5.94
N VAL A 232 4.33 -9.38 4.95
CA VAL A 232 3.28 -9.76 3.99
C VAL A 232 3.69 -10.98 3.18
N LEU A 233 4.91 -11.02 2.64
CA LEU A 233 5.40 -12.18 1.89
C LEU A 233 5.50 -13.42 2.78
N CYS A 234 6.06 -13.30 3.99
CA CYS A 234 6.13 -14.42 4.93
C CYS A 234 4.75 -14.99 5.28
N TYR A 235 3.75 -14.11 5.47
CA TYR A 235 2.38 -14.56 5.75
C TYR A 235 1.77 -15.31 4.56
N LYS A 236 1.95 -14.79 3.34
CA LYS A 236 1.46 -15.46 2.12
C LYS A 236 2.13 -16.82 1.90
N ILE A 237 3.44 -16.91 2.12
CA ILE A 237 4.18 -18.19 2.08
C ILE A 237 3.62 -19.17 3.12
N ALA A 238 3.38 -18.70 4.34
CA ALA A 238 2.77 -19.53 5.39
C ALA A 238 1.39 -20.05 4.98
N CYS A 239 0.55 -19.20 4.36
CA CYS A 239 -0.75 -19.61 3.85
C CYS A 239 -0.65 -20.64 2.71
N LEU A 240 0.34 -20.55 1.82
CA LEU A 240 0.58 -21.56 0.78
C LEU A 240 0.95 -22.91 1.41
N TYR A 241 1.87 -22.94 2.35
CA TYR A 241 2.24 -24.15 3.06
C TYR A 241 1.08 -24.74 3.86
N PHE A 242 0.26 -23.89 4.50
CA PHE A 242 -0.94 -24.32 5.20
C PHE A 242 -1.91 -25.03 4.25
N GLY A 243 -2.23 -24.40 3.11
CA GLY A 243 -3.13 -24.97 2.10
C GLY A 243 -2.58 -26.25 1.45
N ASN A 244 -1.26 -26.40 1.40
CA ASN A 244 -0.58 -27.61 0.90
C ASN A 244 -0.42 -28.71 1.97
N GLY A 245 -0.88 -28.47 3.21
CA GLY A 245 -0.78 -29.44 4.32
C GLY A 245 0.59 -29.50 5.02
N ASP A 246 1.57 -28.68 4.64
CA ASP A 246 2.85 -28.59 5.34
C ASP A 246 2.78 -27.61 6.52
N HIS A 247 2.11 -28.03 7.58
CA HIS A 247 1.87 -27.20 8.77
C HIS A 247 3.17 -26.82 9.49
N ARG A 248 4.21 -27.65 9.40
CA ARG A 248 5.51 -27.34 10.04
C ARG A 248 6.20 -26.15 9.38
N LYS A 249 6.26 -26.12 8.04
CA LYS A 249 6.80 -24.97 7.32
C LYS A 249 5.89 -23.75 7.46
N CYS A 250 4.58 -23.93 7.47
CA CYS A 250 3.65 -22.84 7.78
C CYS A 250 4.05 -22.16 9.11
N MET A 251 4.19 -22.92 10.19
CA MET A 251 4.58 -22.39 11.51
C MET A 251 5.95 -21.72 11.52
N GLU A 252 6.93 -22.23 10.76
CA GLU A 252 8.24 -21.59 10.61
C GLU A 252 8.14 -20.16 10.08
N TYR A 253 7.38 -19.95 8.99
CA TYR A 253 7.19 -18.61 8.41
C TYR A 253 6.35 -17.70 9.31
N LEU A 254 5.34 -18.23 9.99
CA LEU A 254 4.58 -17.47 10.98
C LEU A 254 5.45 -17.04 12.16
N GLY A 255 6.39 -17.91 12.58
CA GLY A 255 7.36 -17.61 13.61
C GLY A 255 8.24 -16.39 13.29
N ARG A 256 8.59 -16.18 12.02
CA ARG A 256 9.33 -14.98 11.56
C ARG A 256 8.52 -13.69 11.77
N ILE A 257 7.18 -13.76 11.66
CA ILE A 257 6.28 -12.63 11.91
C ILE A 257 6.11 -12.42 13.42
N ILE A 258 5.81 -13.50 14.14
CA ILE A 258 5.54 -13.48 15.58
C ILE A 258 6.78 -13.00 16.37
N GLY A 259 7.98 -13.34 15.92
CA GLY A 259 9.26 -12.93 16.50
C GLY A 259 9.69 -11.49 16.18
N THR A 260 8.90 -10.72 15.45
CA THR A 260 9.21 -9.32 15.17
C THR A 260 9.29 -8.51 16.47
N ARG A 261 10.38 -7.72 16.64
CA ARG A 261 10.67 -6.99 17.88
C ARG A 261 9.54 -6.02 18.30
N ASP A 262 8.91 -5.35 17.34
CA ASP A 262 7.81 -4.41 17.61
C ASP A 262 6.47 -5.00 17.18
N PRO A 263 5.64 -5.49 18.11
CA PRO A 263 4.34 -6.07 17.81
C PRO A 263 3.30 -5.02 17.39
N GLN A 264 3.62 -3.72 17.46
CA GLN A 264 2.73 -2.65 17.00
C GLN A 264 2.77 -2.47 15.49
N ILE A 265 3.83 -2.95 14.83
CA ILE A 265 3.92 -2.93 13.37
C ILE A 265 2.97 -4.00 12.82
N ARG A 266 1.98 -3.56 12.03
CA ARG A 266 0.99 -4.43 11.43
C ARG A 266 0.32 -5.34 12.46
N ARG A 267 -0.36 -4.74 13.44
CA ARG A 267 -1.10 -5.46 14.48
C ARG A 267 -2.05 -6.51 13.91
N ASP A 268 -2.74 -6.16 12.83
CA ASP A 268 -3.62 -7.06 12.08
C ASP A 268 -2.89 -8.35 11.67
N LEU A 269 -1.75 -8.21 11.01
CA LEU A 269 -0.97 -9.34 10.53
C LEU A 269 -0.36 -10.16 11.68
N GLN A 270 0.05 -9.48 12.76
CA GLN A 270 0.52 -10.11 13.98
C GLN A 270 -0.58 -10.99 14.64
N CYS A 271 -1.82 -10.52 14.63
CA CYS A 271 -2.96 -11.26 15.15
C CYS A 271 -3.29 -12.46 14.27
N TYR A 272 -3.37 -12.27 12.95
CA TYR A 272 -3.62 -13.35 12.00
C TYR A 272 -2.54 -14.41 12.02
N ALA A 273 -1.27 -14.03 12.13
CA ALA A 273 -0.15 -14.97 12.20
C ALA A 273 -0.26 -15.88 13.44
N ARG A 274 -0.62 -15.33 14.60
CA ARG A 274 -0.80 -16.13 15.83
C ARG A 274 -1.99 -17.08 15.75
N ILE A 275 -3.10 -16.62 15.17
CA ILE A 275 -4.29 -17.45 14.98
C ILE A 275 -3.97 -18.61 14.02
N LEU A 276 -3.38 -18.31 12.86
CA LEU A 276 -3.04 -19.34 11.89
C LEU A 276 -2.00 -20.32 12.46
N ASN A 277 -1.05 -19.82 13.28
CA ASN A 277 -0.07 -20.68 13.95
C ASN A 277 -0.73 -21.67 14.92
N LEU A 278 -1.75 -21.23 15.67
CA LEU A 278 -2.54 -22.14 16.53
C LEU A 278 -3.26 -23.20 15.71
N ILE A 279 -3.91 -22.80 14.61
CA ILE A 279 -4.62 -23.73 13.73
C ILE A 279 -3.63 -24.73 13.13
N ALA A 280 -2.49 -24.26 12.62
CA ALA A 280 -1.45 -25.12 12.04
C ALA A 280 -0.85 -26.09 13.08
N SER A 281 -0.69 -25.65 14.33
CA SER A 281 -0.23 -26.49 15.45
C SER A 281 -1.23 -27.61 15.76
N TYR A 282 -2.52 -27.26 15.79
CA TYR A 282 -3.61 -28.23 15.99
C TYR A 282 -3.67 -29.25 14.85
N GLU A 283 -3.64 -28.80 13.58
CA GLU A 283 -3.66 -29.67 12.41
C GLU A 283 -2.41 -30.56 12.31
N ALA A 284 -1.29 -30.11 12.83
CA ALA A 284 -0.05 -30.89 12.90
C ALA A 284 -0.02 -31.92 14.04
N GLY A 285 -1.06 -31.98 14.90
CA GLY A 285 -1.10 -32.82 16.09
C GLY A 285 -0.10 -32.43 17.17
N ILE A 286 0.33 -31.16 17.20
CA ILE A 286 1.25 -30.61 18.21
C ILE A 286 0.42 -29.95 19.31
N ASP A 287 -0.21 -30.75 20.13
CA ASP A 287 -1.23 -30.33 21.10
C ASP A 287 -0.74 -30.29 22.57
N TYR A 288 0.47 -30.78 22.85
CA TYR A 288 1.02 -30.92 24.23
C TYR A 288 1.04 -29.61 25.06
N ASN A 289 0.88 -28.43 24.43
CA ASN A 289 0.80 -27.11 25.07
C ASN A 289 -0.33 -26.24 24.49
N LEU A 290 -1.31 -26.83 23.84
CA LEU A 290 -2.33 -26.09 23.10
C LEU A 290 -3.12 -25.11 23.99
N ASP A 291 -3.52 -25.55 25.20
CA ASP A 291 -4.23 -24.68 26.16
C ASP A 291 -3.42 -23.44 26.55
N TYR A 292 -2.14 -23.60 26.78
CA TYR A 292 -1.24 -22.46 27.07
C TYR A 292 -1.12 -21.53 25.86
N GLN A 293 -0.94 -22.10 24.67
CA GLN A 293 -0.86 -21.31 23.43
C GLN A 293 -2.16 -20.56 23.16
N VAL A 294 -3.32 -21.20 23.29
CA VAL A 294 -4.63 -20.57 23.14
C VAL A 294 -4.80 -19.42 24.12
N ARG A 295 -4.43 -19.63 25.40
CA ARG A 295 -4.51 -18.59 26.41
C ARG A 295 -3.58 -17.40 26.11
N SER A 296 -2.36 -17.69 25.67
CA SER A 296 -1.37 -16.66 25.29
C SER A 296 -1.86 -15.81 24.10
N VAL A 297 -2.37 -16.46 23.05
CA VAL A 297 -2.92 -15.77 21.88
C VAL A 297 -4.17 -14.98 22.24
N TYR A 298 -5.06 -15.53 23.08
CA TYR A 298 -6.24 -14.82 23.57
C TYR A 298 -5.87 -13.51 24.27
N LEU A 299 -4.91 -13.56 25.20
CA LEU A 299 -4.43 -12.35 25.90
C LEU A 299 -3.79 -11.35 24.95
N PHE A 300 -3.04 -11.83 23.95
CA PHE A 300 -2.46 -10.98 22.93
C PHE A 300 -3.53 -10.26 22.11
N LEU A 301 -4.57 -10.98 21.65
CA LEU A 301 -5.66 -10.40 20.86
C LEU A 301 -6.44 -9.33 21.65
N ILE A 302 -6.68 -9.57 22.95
CA ILE A 302 -7.29 -8.55 23.83
C ILE A 302 -6.40 -7.32 23.92
N LYS A 303 -5.10 -7.51 24.20
CA LYS A 303 -4.14 -6.40 24.29
C LYS A 303 -4.07 -5.57 22.99
N MET A 304 -4.22 -6.22 21.83
CA MET A 304 -4.22 -5.56 20.53
C MET A 304 -5.59 -5.00 20.11
N ASN A 305 -6.61 -5.16 20.95
CA ASN A 305 -8.00 -4.79 20.63
C ASN A 305 -8.53 -5.45 19.35
N ASP A 306 -8.14 -6.73 19.12
CA ASP A 306 -8.43 -7.49 17.90
C ASP A 306 -9.27 -8.75 18.17
N MET A 307 -10.05 -8.77 19.23
CA MET A 307 -10.93 -9.88 19.58
C MET A 307 -12.30 -9.73 18.93
N GLN A 308 -12.39 -10.09 17.64
CA GLN A 308 -13.63 -10.09 16.86
C GLN A 308 -14.41 -11.42 17.04
N GLN A 309 -15.60 -11.51 16.44
CA GLN A 309 -16.47 -12.71 16.54
C GLN A 309 -15.80 -13.96 16.00
N VAL A 310 -15.13 -13.86 14.85
CA VAL A 310 -14.44 -15.01 14.22
C VAL A 310 -13.30 -15.51 15.11
N GLN A 311 -12.47 -14.60 15.65
CA GLN A 311 -11.39 -14.98 16.56
C GLN A 311 -11.93 -15.64 17.83
N ARG A 312 -13.03 -15.14 18.39
CA ARG A 312 -13.70 -15.76 19.55
C ARG A 312 -14.19 -17.17 19.23
N ALA A 313 -14.80 -17.37 18.06
CA ALA A 313 -15.27 -18.69 17.63
C ALA A 313 -14.10 -19.68 17.47
N ILE A 314 -13.00 -19.27 16.82
CA ILE A 314 -11.79 -20.09 16.69
C ILE A 314 -11.21 -20.45 18.06
N MET A 315 -11.07 -19.47 18.96
CA MET A 315 -10.54 -19.70 20.31
C MET A 315 -11.45 -20.65 21.13
N ALA A 316 -12.78 -20.54 20.98
CA ALA A 316 -13.74 -21.42 21.64
C ALA A 316 -13.69 -22.84 21.08
N PHE A 317 -13.45 -23.01 19.78
CA PHE A 317 -13.29 -24.32 19.13
C PHE A 317 -12.01 -25.02 19.61
N LEU A 318 -10.88 -24.33 19.61
CA LEU A 318 -9.59 -24.89 20.00
C LEU A 318 -9.46 -25.19 21.51
N LYS A 319 -10.40 -24.76 22.35
CA LYS A 319 -10.46 -25.08 23.78
C LYS A 319 -11.25 -26.37 24.06
N ARG A 320 -11.93 -26.93 23.08
CA ARG A 320 -12.71 -28.18 23.20
C ARG A 320 -11.84 -29.39 22.95
#